data_4eb56e41cfeb2539baf6bb2a241d7bd8
#
_entry.id   4eb56e41cfeb2539baf6bb2a241d7bd8
#
_cell.length_a   1.000
_cell.length_b   1.000
_cell.length_c   1.000
_cell.angle_alpha   90.00
_cell.angle_beta   90.00
_cell.angle_gamma   90.00
#
_symmetry.space_group_name_H-M   'P 1'
#
loop_
_entity.id
_entity.type
_entity.pdbx_description
1 polymer ?
#
loop_
_entity_poly.entity_id
_entity_poly.type
_entity_poly.pdbx_seq_one_letter_code
_entity_poly.pdbx_strand_id
1 'polypeptide(L)'
;MTNEVFDLIIIGAGPAGLSAAEASMREGLDYLVIEKGTIANTIRKYPVGRAMFSTPNEVEMHPGTLKPVREKPTREEMLSHYIHFVLDRDLRINTDETVLNVTGDIEQGFVIKTDCAEYRAKRVLFAIGAMDIPRRLNVPGEDLPKVHHLFVEPYHYVRKDALVVGGGNSAAEAALFLSEEGARTTLAIWREDWENRDPKAGAMKHWVRTPLEAEVKAGRLNVVLYKHVDEIRESEVTLTTETGESMTIKNDVVFVLVGSDADLTVLRRLGVKTEPGKLTDVPVYNPETFETNVRGIYVAGHFTHSRHIKAAIDVPRQIVPLIARELRG
;
A
#
# COMPACT_ATOMS: atom_id res chain seq x y z
N MET A 1 23.28 -19.91 -14.06
CA MET A 1 22.94 -19.97 -12.62
C MET A 1 24.17 -19.51 -11.89
N THR A 2 24.13 -18.34 -11.28
CA THR A 2 25.22 -17.86 -10.41
C THR A 2 25.19 -18.69 -9.13
N ASN A 3 26.31 -19.34 -8.77
CA ASN A 3 26.45 -20.08 -7.50
C ASN A 3 26.58 -19.12 -6.29
N GLU A 4 26.21 -17.87 -6.45
CA GLU A 4 26.32 -16.82 -5.44
C GLU A 4 25.19 -16.98 -4.41
N VAL A 5 25.54 -17.03 -3.14
CA VAL A 5 24.60 -17.13 -2.01
C VAL A 5 24.62 -15.79 -1.27
N PHE A 6 23.57 -15.02 -1.40
CA PHE A 6 23.41 -13.75 -0.68
C PHE A 6 23.28 -13.98 0.84
N ASP A 7 23.80 -13.07 1.63
CA ASP A 7 23.54 -13.06 3.07
C ASP A 7 22.06 -12.76 3.35
N LEU A 8 21.50 -11.80 2.60
CA LEU A 8 20.10 -11.37 2.74
C LEU A 8 19.46 -11.03 1.40
N ILE A 9 18.32 -11.63 1.10
CA ILE A 9 17.42 -11.14 0.05
C ILE A 9 16.25 -10.40 0.67
N ILE A 10 15.99 -9.19 0.15
CA ILE A 10 14.92 -8.29 0.59
C ILE A 10 13.85 -8.27 -0.52
N ILE A 11 12.60 -8.57 -0.18
CA ILE A 11 11.49 -8.63 -1.14
C ILE A 11 10.62 -7.37 -0.97
N GLY A 12 10.69 -6.47 -1.96
CA GLY A 12 10.00 -5.18 -2.02
C GLY A 12 10.93 -3.99 -1.83
N ALA A 13 10.82 -2.97 -2.70
CA ALA A 13 11.58 -1.73 -2.67
C ALA A 13 10.73 -0.51 -2.26
N GLY A 14 9.80 -0.71 -1.32
CA GLY A 14 9.14 0.38 -0.59
C GLY A 14 10.05 0.94 0.52
N PRO A 15 9.58 1.91 1.34
CA PRO A 15 10.38 2.51 2.40
C PRO A 15 11.06 1.51 3.34
N ALA A 16 10.39 0.38 3.65
CA ALA A 16 10.95 -0.67 4.50
C ALA A 16 12.11 -1.41 3.80
N GLY A 17 11.92 -1.80 2.54
CA GLY A 17 12.96 -2.50 1.78
C GLY A 17 14.18 -1.61 1.51
N LEU A 18 13.96 -0.33 1.19
CA LEU A 18 15.05 0.64 1.00
C LEU A 18 15.84 0.86 2.29
N SER A 19 15.15 0.94 3.43
CA SER A 19 15.79 1.05 4.73
C SER A 19 16.58 -0.20 5.08
N ALA A 20 16.05 -1.38 4.77
CA ALA A 20 16.75 -2.66 4.95
C ALA A 20 17.99 -2.75 4.05
N ALA A 21 17.90 -2.31 2.79
CA ALA A 21 19.02 -2.29 1.85
C ALA A 21 20.18 -1.42 2.36
N GLU A 22 19.88 -0.19 2.81
CA GLU A 22 20.88 0.69 3.39
C GLU A 22 21.51 0.09 4.67
N ALA A 23 20.69 -0.50 5.55
CA ALA A 23 21.20 -1.14 6.75
C ALA A 23 22.10 -2.35 6.40
N SER A 24 21.73 -3.15 5.38
CA SER A 24 22.54 -4.27 4.90
C SER A 24 23.89 -3.81 4.34
N MET A 25 23.90 -2.74 3.56
CA MET A 25 25.12 -2.12 3.06
C MET A 25 26.03 -1.66 4.21
N ARG A 26 25.47 -1.00 5.23
CA ARG A 26 26.24 -0.53 6.42
C ARG A 26 26.81 -1.67 7.24
N GLU A 27 26.09 -2.78 7.33
CA GLU A 27 26.56 -4.00 8.01
C GLU A 27 27.52 -4.83 7.15
N GLY A 28 27.78 -4.45 5.91
CA GLY A 28 28.65 -5.19 5.00
C GLY A 28 28.11 -6.55 4.58
N LEU A 29 26.78 -6.71 4.58
CA LEU A 29 26.13 -7.92 4.08
C LEU A 29 26.11 -7.93 2.55
N ASP A 30 26.28 -9.10 1.96
CA ASP A 30 25.96 -9.32 0.56
C ASP A 30 24.45 -9.46 0.42
N TYR A 31 23.81 -8.45 -0.18
CA TYR A 31 22.35 -8.37 -0.26
C TYR A 31 21.86 -8.04 -1.66
N LEU A 32 20.60 -8.39 -1.92
CA LEU A 32 19.85 -7.98 -3.11
C LEU A 32 18.41 -7.62 -2.71
N VAL A 33 17.89 -6.52 -3.27
CA VAL A 33 16.46 -6.20 -3.21
C VAL A 33 15.79 -6.64 -4.51
N ILE A 34 14.65 -7.32 -4.41
CA ILE A 34 13.82 -7.71 -5.56
C ILE A 34 12.48 -7.02 -5.45
N GLU A 35 12.12 -6.23 -6.46
CA GLU A 35 10.88 -5.45 -6.53
C GLU A 35 10.11 -5.77 -7.81
N LYS A 36 8.83 -6.13 -7.67
CA LYS A 36 7.97 -6.50 -8.81
C LYS A 36 7.57 -5.34 -9.71
N GLY A 37 7.72 -4.12 -9.25
CA GLY A 37 7.45 -2.91 -10.02
C GLY A 37 8.62 -1.95 -9.94
N THR A 38 8.33 -0.68 -9.67
CA THR A 38 9.35 0.37 -9.55
C THR A 38 9.71 0.65 -8.09
N ILE A 39 10.81 1.34 -7.84
CA ILE A 39 11.14 1.88 -6.52
C ILE A 39 9.93 2.65 -5.97
N ALA A 40 9.56 2.38 -4.72
CA ALA A 40 8.40 2.95 -4.04
C ALA A 40 7.07 2.78 -4.79
N ASN A 41 6.87 1.64 -5.45
CA ASN A 41 5.77 1.37 -6.38
C ASN A 41 4.37 1.64 -5.81
N THR A 42 4.13 1.39 -4.52
CA THR A 42 2.86 1.74 -3.86
C THR A 42 2.62 3.26 -3.85
N ILE A 43 3.65 4.06 -3.58
CA ILE A 43 3.55 5.53 -3.61
C ILE A 43 3.34 6.02 -5.05
N ARG A 44 3.98 5.37 -6.05
CA ARG A 44 3.75 5.65 -7.48
C ARG A 44 2.28 5.46 -7.89
N LYS A 45 1.57 4.54 -7.25
CA LYS A 45 0.14 4.28 -7.49
C LYS A 45 -0.79 5.27 -6.77
N TYR A 46 -0.30 6.17 -5.94
CA TYR A 46 -1.14 7.20 -5.33
C TYR A 46 -1.60 8.23 -6.38
N PRO A 47 -2.68 8.96 -6.13
CA PRO A 47 -3.14 10.00 -7.05
C PRO A 47 -2.06 11.03 -7.36
N VAL A 48 -1.99 11.44 -8.62
CA VAL A 48 -1.05 12.48 -9.10
C VAL A 48 -1.30 13.78 -8.35
N GLY A 49 -0.23 14.47 -7.94
CA GLY A 49 -0.31 15.73 -7.19
C GLY A 49 -0.77 15.60 -5.73
N ARG A 50 -1.05 14.39 -5.26
CA ARG A 50 -1.51 14.16 -3.89
C ARG A 50 -0.47 14.62 -2.87
N ALA A 51 -0.89 15.47 -1.92
CA ALA A 51 -0.12 15.75 -0.72
C ALA A 51 -0.17 14.56 0.25
N MET A 52 0.96 14.19 0.80
CA MET A 52 1.03 13.10 1.79
C MET A 52 0.38 13.52 3.12
N PHE A 53 -0.05 12.54 3.90
CA PHE A 53 -0.64 12.81 5.22
C PHE A 53 0.42 13.17 6.27
N SER A 54 1.61 12.63 6.09
CA SER A 54 2.73 12.76 7.01
C SER A 54 3.62 13.97 6.68
N THR A 55 4.26 14.50 7.72
CA THR A 55 5.31 15.52 7.58
C THR A 55 6.61 14.90 7.05
N PRO A 56 7.55 15.70 6.53
CA PRO A 56 8.85 15.19 6.05
C PRO A 56 9.56 14.28 7.07
N ASN A 57 9.60 14.68 8.33
CA ASN A 57 10.28 13.92 9.40
C ASN A 57 9.73 12.51 9.64
N GLU A 58 8.49 12.25 9.21
CA GLU A 58 7.84 10.94 9.35
C GLU A 58 8.07 10.01 8.16
N VAL A 59 8.55 10.56 7.03
CA VAL A 59 8.64 9.82 5.77
C VAL A 59 10.00 9.89 5.10
N GLU A 60 10.88 10.79 5.54
CA GLU A 60 12.24 10.90 5.02
C GLU A 60 13.14 9.74 5.49
N MET A 61 14.04 9.33 4.62
CA MET A 61 14.99 8.26 4.96
C MET A 61 16.03 8.70 5.99
N HIS A 62 16.44 9.96 5.96
CA HIS A 62 17.33 10.59 6.94
C HIS A 62 16.83 11.97 7.29
N PRO A 63 17.04 12.43 8.55
CA PRO A 63 16.62 13.75 8.99
C PRO A 63 17.12 14.89 8.08
N GLY A 64 16.19 15.74 7.62
CA GLY A 64 16.50 16.93 6.81
C GLY A 64 16.78 16.66 5.33
N THR A 65 16.60 15.42 4.84
CA THR A 65 16.87 15.08 3.44
C THR A 65 15.68 15.30 2.52
N LEU A 66 14.46 15.34 3.04
CA LEU A 66 13.26 15.66 2.29
C LEU A 66 12.84 17.11 2.55
N LYS A 67 12.99 17.95 1.54
CA LYS A 67 12.66 19.40 1.60
C LYS A 67 11.54 19.71 0.62
N PRO A 68 10.27 19.47 0.99
CA PRO A 68 9.15 19.76 0.12
C PRO A 68 8.92 21.26 -0.01
N VAL A 69 8.28 21.67 -1.09
CA VAL A 69 7.89 23.08 -1.33
C VAL A 69 6.82 23.55 -0.33
N ARG A 70 5.97 22.62 0.13
CA ARG A 70 4.91 22.89 1.11
C ARG A 70 5.22 22.20 2.43
N GLU A 71 4.42 22.42 3.45
CA GLU A 71 4.55 21.76 4.77
C GLU A 71 4.60 20.22 4.65
N LYS A 72 3.78 19.66 3.76
CA LYS A 72 3.70 18.22 3.50
C LYS A 72 4.19 17.92 2.10
N PRO A 73 5.00 16.86 1.92
CA PRO A 73 5.49 16.49 0.61
C PRO A 73 4.37 15.98 -0.29
N THR A 74 4.49 16.23 -1.57
CA THR A 74 3.65 15.60 -2.60
C THR A 74 4.12 14.18 -2.90
N ARG A 75 3.27 13.41 -3.59
CA ARG A 75 3.62 12.11 -4.16
C ARG A 75 4.92 12.17 -4.97
N GLU A 76 5.05 13.18 -5.82
CA GLU A 76 6.20 13.37 -6.71
C GLU A 76 7.48 13.67 -5.94
N GLU A 77 7.41 14.53 -4.92
CA GLU A 77 8.54 14.82 -4.03
C GLU A 77 8.99 13.59 -3.26
N MET A 78 8.04 12.76 -2.80
CA MET A 78 8.35 11.48 -2.14
C MET A 78 9.03 10.48 -3.08
N LEU A 79 8.53 10.34 -4.31
CA LEU A 79 9.12 9.45 -5.31
C LEU A 79 10.54 9.88 -5.65
N SER A 80 10.73 11.18 -5.92
CA SER A 80 12.05 11.75 -6.18
C SER A 80 13.00 11.50 -5.00
N HIS A 81 12.54 11.72 -3.77
CA HIS A 81 13.34 11.49 -2.56
C HIS A 81 13.83 10.04 -2.45
N TYR A 82 12.95 9.05 -2.65
CA TYR A 82 13.34 7.63 -2.57
C TYR A 82 14.22 7.18 -3.73
N ILE A 83 13.99 7.71 -4.93
CA ILE A 83 14.84 7.42 -6.09
C ILE A 83 16.26 7.97 -5.85
N HIS A 84 16.39 9.22 -5.42
CA HIS A 84 17.72 9.80 -5.13
C HIS A 84 18.41 9.09 -3.96
N PHE A 85 17.64 8.67 -2.94
CA PHE A 85 18.18 7.85 -1.86
C PHE A 85 18.84 6.56 -2.37
N VAL A 86 18.24 5.90 -3.37
CA VAL A 86 18.81 4.70 -4.00
C VAL A 86 20.04 5.03 -4.81
N LEU A 87 19.96 6.06 -5.65
CA LEU A 87 21.06 6.45 -6.55
C LEU A 87 22.30 6.94 -5.79
N ASP A 88 22.12 7.78 -4.77
CA ASP A 88 23.22 8.34 -3.97
C ASP A 88 24.00 7.27 -3.19
N ARG A 89 23.39 6.10 -2.98
CA ARG A 89 23.97 4.96 -2.22
C ARG A 89 24.33 3.78 -3.07
N ASP A 90 24.01 3.83 -4.35
CA ASP A 90 24.17 2.71 -5.29
C ASP A 90 23.58 1.40 -4.73
N LEU A 91 22.33 1.47 -4.22
CA LEU A 91 21.69 0.30 -3.61
C LEU A 91 21.40 -0.77 -4.67
N ARG A 92 21.69 -2.02 -4.36
CA ARG A 92 21.50 -3.19 -5.25
C ARG A 92 20.02 -3.59 -5.29
N ILE A 93 19.32 -3.18 -6.33
CA ILE A 93 17.87 -3.41 -6.50
C ILE A 93 17.59 -3.89 -7.92
N ASN A 94 16.92 -5.02 -8.05
CA ASN A 94 16.26 -5.44 -9.27
C ASN A 94 14.81 -4.95 -9.25
N THR A 95 14.43 -4.13 -10.21
CA THR A 95 13.04 -3.71 -10.45
C THR A 95 12.41 -4.54 -11.56
N ASP A 96 11.07 -4.50 -11.64
CA ASP A 96 10.27 -5.25 -12.61
C ASP A 96 10.56 -6.77 -12.57
N GLU A 97 10.89 -7.29 -11.39
CA GLU A 97 11.17 -8.69 -11.12
C GLU A 97 10.28 -9.22 -9.98
N THR A 98 9.42 -10.19 -10.29
CA THR A 98 8.42 -10.71 -9.36
C THR A 98 8.88 -11.99 -8.69
N VAL A 99 8.91 -12.01 -7.35
CA VAL A 99 9.13 -13.24 -6.58
C VAL A 99 7.89 -14.11 -6.66
N LEU A 100 8.03 -15.29 -7.26
CA LEU A 100 6.96 -16.27 -7.44
C LEU A 100 6.88 -17.28 -6.29
N ASN A 101 8.03 -17.65 -5.74
CA ASN A 101 8.11 -18.63 -4.66
C ASN A 101 9.39 -18.47 -3.85
N VAL A 102 9.35 -18.90 -2.59
CA VAL A 102 10.51 -19.06 -1.71
C VAL A 102 10.41 -20.43 -1.06
N THR A 103 11.51 -21.19 -1.08
CA THR A 103 11.60 -22.53 -0.48
C THR A 103 12.90 -22.67 0.29
N GLY A 104 13.02 -23.69 1.13
CA GLY A 104 14.22 -23.95 1.92
C GLY A 104 13.99 -23.66 3.41
N ASP A 105 15.09 -23.67 4.15
CA ASP A 105 15.13 -23.47 5.59
C ASP A 105 16.43 -22.75 6.01
N ILE A 106 16.55 -22.49 7.31
CA ILE A 106 17.71 -21.76 7.86
C ILE A 106 19.03 -22.53 7.76
N GLU A 107 18.99 -23.86 7.66
CA GLU A 107 20.18 -24.73 7.67
C GLU A 107 20.73 -24.89 6.25
N GLN A 108 19.86 -25.09 5.26
CA GLN A 108 20.23 -25.25 3.85
C GLN A 108 20.24 -23.94 3.07
N GLY A 109 19.68 -22.89 3.66
CA GLY A 109 19.41 -21.61 3.01
C GLY A 109 18.10 -21.63 2.21
N PHE A 110 17.76 -20.47 1.67
CA PHE A 110 16.52 -20.25 0.92
C PHE A 110 16.80 -20.15 -0.57
N VAL A 111 15.89 -20.67 -1.36
CA VAL A 111 15.85 -20.53 -2.82
C VAL A 111 14.69 -19.61 -3.17
N ILE A 112 14.98 -18.49 -3.82
CA ILE A 112 14.03 -17.47 -4.24
C ILE A 112 13.87 -17.58 -5.74
N LYS A 113 12.70 -18.03 -6.19
CA LYS A 113 12.35 -18.13 -7.59
C LYS A 113 11.55 -16.92 -8.02
N THR A 114 12.03 -16.23 -9.04
CA THR A 114 11.35 -15.10 -9.68
C THR A 114 10.83 -15.48 -11.07
N ASP A 115 10.20 -14.55 -11.75
CA ASP A 115 9.82 -14.67 -13.17
C ASP A 115 11.03 -14.53 -14.11
N CYS A 116 12.17 -14.02 -13.62
CA CYS A 116 13.39 -13.79 -14.42
C CYS A 116 14.53 -14.76 -14.07
N ALA A 117 14.66 -15.15 -12.78
CA ALA A 117 15.84 -15.87 -12.29
C ALA A 117 15.56 -16.73 -11.05
N GLU A 118 16.60 -17.38 -10.55
CA GLU A 118 16.62 -18.09 -9.28
C GLU A 118 17.85 -17.65 -8.47
N TYR A 119 17.61 -17.27 -7.20
CA TYR A 119 18.61 -16.78 -6.26
C TYR A 119 18.68 -17.68 -5.03
N ARG A 120 19.82 -17.63 -4.35
CA ARG A 120 20.01 -18.28 -3.06
C ARG A 120 20.35 -17.24 -1.98
N ALA A 121 19.80 -17.41 -0.78
CA ALA A 121 20.08 -16.53 0.35
C ALA A 121 20.13 -17.30 1.67
N LYS A 122 20.93 -16.81 2.63
CA LYS A 122 20.95 -17.34 3.99
C LYS A 122 19.73 -16.87 4.79
N ARG A 123 19.24 -15.67 4.50
CA ARG A 123 18.06 -15.04 5.17
C ARG A 123 17.20 -14.32 4.15
N VAL A 124 15.92 -14.16 4.45
CA VAL A 124 14.97 -13.41 3.61
C VAL A 124 14.17 -12.44 4.46
N LEU A 125 14.08 -11.19 4.03
CA LEU A 125 13.25 -10.16 4.63
C LEU A 125 12.14 -9.75 3.67
N PHE A 126 10.88 -9.96 4.06
CA PHE A 126 9.74 -9.50 3.31
C PHE A 126 9.36 -8.08 3.70
N ALA A 127 9.29 -7.18 2.71
CA ALA A 127 8.92 -5.77 2.83
C ALA A 127 7.83 -5.38 1.80
N ILE A 128 6.86 -6.28 1.59
CA ILE A 128 5.91 -6.30 0.47
C ILE A 128 4.77 -5.27 0.55
N GLY A 129 4.62 -4.57 1.69
CA GLY A 129 3.53 -3.60 1.88
C GLY A 129 2.15 -4.24 2.04
N ALA A 130 1.10 -3.42 2.09
CA ALA A 130 -0.28 -3.88 2.35
C ALA A 130 -1.29 -3.34 1.32
N MET A 131 -0.85 -2.80 0.18
CA MET A 131 -1.75 -2.21 -0.84
C MET A 131 -1.54 -2.90 -2.19
N ASP A 132 -1.60 -4.22 -2.18
CA ASP A 132 -1.26 -5.02 -3.35
C ASP A 132 -2.48 -5.56 -4.08
N ILE A 133 -3.41 -6.17 -3.36
CA ILE A 133 -4.63 -6.78 -3.87
C ILE A 133 -5.81 -5.89 -3.52
N PRO A 134 -6.40 -5.16 -4.49
CA PRO A 134 -7.63 -4.40 -4.23
C PRO A 134 -8.74 -5.35 -3.79
N ARG A 135 -9.46 -4.96 -2.75
CA ARG A 135 -10.68 -5.67 -2.34
C ARG A 135 -11.78 -5.45 -3.35
N ARG A 136 -12.55 -6.49 -3.58
CA ARG A 136 -13.66 -6.48 -4.52
C ARG A 136 -15.00 -6.53 -3.78
N LEU A 137 -16.02 -6.00 -4.43
CA LEU A 137 -17.40 -6.10 -3.96
C LEU A 137 -17.96 -7.50 -4.23
N ASN A 138 -17.43 -8.20 -5.25
CA ASN A 138 -17.90 -9.51 -5.75
C ASN A 138 -19.36 -9.48 -6.20
N VAL A 139 -19.72 -8.45 -6.96
CA VAL A 139 -21.06 -8.23 -7.49
C VAL A 139 -21.09 -8.33 -9.02
N PRO A 140 -22.25 -8.65 -9.62
CA PRO A 140 -22.40 -8.62 -11.08
C PRO A 140 -21.95 -7.30 -11.67
N GLY A 141 -21.18 -7.34 -12.76
CA GLY A 141 -20.72 -6.17 -13.49
C GLY A 141 -19.49 -5.47 -12.92
N GLU A 142 -18.87 -5.97 -11.85
CA GLU A 142 -17.64 -5.40 -11.29
C GLU A 142 -16.44 -5.48 -12.23
N ASP A 143 -16.48 -6.37 -13.24
CA ASP A 143 -15.44 -6.50 -14.28
C ASP A 143 -15.68 -5.63 -15.52
N LEU A 144 -16.71 -4.79 -15.52
CA LEU A 144 -16.96 -3.87 -16.64
C LEU A 144 -15.79 -2.88 -16.81
N PRO A 145 -15.43 -2.48 -18.06
CA PRO A 145 -14.30 -1.59 -18.34
C PRO A 145 -14.36 -0.23 -17.65
N LYS A 146 -15.55 0.22 -17.26
CA LYS A 146 -15.76 1.47 -16.50
C LYS A 146 -15.47 1.36 -15.01
N VAL A 147 -15.21 0.16 -14.48
CA VAL A 147 -14.96 -0.08 -13.06
C VAL A 147 -13.46 -0.10 -12.79
N HIS A 148 -13.03 0.73 -11.87
CA HIS A 148 -11.63 0.87 -11.49
C HIS A 148 -11.44 0.62 -10.00
N HIS A 149 -10.40 -0.15 -9.64
CA HIS A 149 -10.01 -0.40 -8.24
C HIS A 149 -8.83 0.47 -7.80
N LEU A 150 -8.41 1.41 -8.64
CA LEU A 150 -7.36 2.38 -8.38
C LEU A 150 -7.77 3.72 -8.98
N PHE A 151 -7.62 4.80 -8.22
CA PHE A 151 -7.76 6.16 -8.70
C PHE A 151 -6.39 6.78 -8.89
N VAL A 152 -6.10 7.33 -10.08
CA VAL A 152 -4.81 7.92 -10.43
C VAL A 152 -4.91 9.43 -10.60
N GLU A 153 -5.87 9.89 -11.41
CA GLU A 153 -6.06 11.30 -11.73
C GLU A 153 -7.51 11.60 -12.14
N PRO A 154 -8.00 12.85 -11.99
CA PRO A 154 -9.39 13.23 -12.28
C PRO A 154 -9.63 13.67 -13.72
N TYR A 155 -8.62 14.10 -14.46
CA TYR A 155 -8.76 14.90 -15.69
C TYR A 155 -9.53 14.22 -16.81
N HIS A 156 -9.50 12.90 -16.89
CA HIS A 156 -10.26 12.12 -17.88
C HIS A 156 -11.78 12.13 -17.62
N TYR A 157 -12.20 12.54 -16.42
CA TYR A 157 -13.58 12.41 -15.94
C TYR A 157 -14.33 13.75 -15.86
N VAL A 158 -13.75 14.83 -16.39
CA VAL A 158 -14.40 16.14 -16.47
C VAL A 158 -15.77 16.03 -17.13
N ARG A 159 -16.82 16.57 -16.49
CA ARG A 159 -18.24 16.51 -16.90
C ARG A 159 -18.86 15.13 -16.97
N LYS A 160 -18.18 14.07 -16.51
CA LYS A 160 -18.73 12.72 -16.41
C LYS A 160 -19.43 12.52 -15.08
N ASP A 161 -20.36 11.57 -15.07
CA ASP A 161 -21.00 11.09 -13.84
C ASP A 161 -20.09 10.02 -13.20
N ALA A 162 -19.44 10.36 -12.11
CA ALA A 162 -18.51 9.49 -11.42
C ALA A 162 -19.11 8.97 -10.09
N LEU A 163 -19.13 7.66 -9.93
CA LEU A 163 -19.50 7.01 -8.68
C LEU A 163 -18.23 6.48 -7.99
N VAL A 164 -17.99 6.91 -6.76
CA VAL A 164 -16.93 6.37 -5.91
C VAL A 164 -17.57 5.54 -4.80
N VAL A 165 -17.19 4.28 -4.69
CA VAL A 165 -17.69 3.35 -3.66
C VAL A 165 -16.60 3.12 -2.63
N GLY A 166 -16.83 3.50 -1.38
CA GLY A 166 -15.89 3.30 -0.28
C GLY A 166 -16.05 4.31 0.85
N GLY A 167 -15.66 3.92 2.07
CA GLY A 167 -15.82 4.73 3.28
C GLY A 167 -14.50 5.18 3.93
N GLY A 168 -13.36 5.05 3.25
CA GLY A 168 -12.04 5.43 3.77
C GLY A 168 -11.45 6.69 3.12
N ASN A 169 -10.25 7.09 3.55
CA ASN A 169 -9.57 8.27 3.02
C ASN A 169 -9.38 8.21 1.50
N SER A 170 -9.02 7.05 0.93
CA SER A 170 -8.77 6.93 -0.52
C SER A 170 -10.01 7.20 -1.36
N ALA A 171 -11.19 6.74 -0.90
CA ALA A 171 -12.45 7.00 -1.58
C ALA A 171 -12.84 8.47 -1.48
N ALA A 172 -12.72 9.05 -0.28
CA ALA A 172 -13.03 10.46 -0.05
C ALA A 172 -12.10 11.41 -0.84
N GLU A 173 -10.81 11.10 -0.90
CA GLU A 173 -9.84 11.87 -1.71
C GLU A 173 -10.12 11.77 -3.20
N ALA A 174 -10.43 10.56 -3.72
CA ALA A 174 -10.80 10.39 -5.12
C ALA A 174 -12.05 11.19 -5.46
N ALA A 175 -13.06 11.15 -4.59
CA ALA A 175 -14.29 11.93 -4.77
C ALA A 175 -14.03 13.44 -4.75
N LEU A 176 -13.15 13.94 -3.86
CA LEU A 176 -12.73 15.33 -3.83
C LEU A 176 -12.04 15.74 -5.13
N PHE A 177 -11.00 15.02 -5.56
CA PHE A 177 -10.29 15.33 -6.80
C PHE A 177 -11.20 15.32 -8.03
N LEU A 178 -12.11 14.36 -8.12
CA LEU A 178 -13.10 14.29 -9.20
C LEU A 178 -14.03 15.51 -9.18
N SER A 179 -14.55 15.88 -8.00
CA SER A 179 -15.44 17.03 -7.84
C SER A 179 -14.75 18.36 -8.14
N GLU A 180 -13.53 18.56 -7.62
CA GLU A 180 -12.73 19.77 -7.84
C GLU A 180 -12.40 20.00 -9.30
N GLU A 181 -12.19 18.94 -10.08
CA GLU A 181 -11.91 19.00 -11.51
C GLU A 181 -13.17 18.86 -12.39
N GLY A 182 -14.36 19.01 -11.80
CA GLY A 182 -15.61 19.19 -12.53
C GLY A 182 -16.30 17.92 -13.01
N ALA A 183 -16.02 16.76 -12.41
CA ALA A 183 -16.88 15.59 -12.53
C ALA A 183 -18.14 15.75 -11.65
N ARG A 184 -19.28 15.23 -12.10
CA ARG A 184 -20.47 15.12 -11.25
C ARG A 184 -20.32 13.91 -10.36
N THR A 185 -19.85 14.12 -9.15
CA THR A 185 -19.36 13.07 -8.28
C THR A 185 -20.39 12.66 -7.23
N THR A 186 -20.61 11.35 -7.10
CA THR A 186 -21.33 10.73 -5.99
C THR A 186 -20.38 9.81 -5.23
N LEU A 187 -20.28 10.01 -3.92
CA LEU A 187 -19.55 9.13 -3.00
C LEU A 187 -20.53 8.23 -2.26
N ALA A 188 -20.51 6.95 -2.53
CA ALA A 188 -21.28 5.94 -1.80
C ALA A 188 -20.46 5.42 -0.61
N ILE A 189 -20.99 5.60 0.61
CA ILE A 189 -20.33 5.23 1.86
C ILE A 189 -21.16 4.18 2.59
N TRP A 190 -20.54 3.08 3.00
CA TRP A 190 -21.19 2.00 3.77
C TRP A 190 -21.22 2.27 5.29
N ARG A 191 -20.73 3.41 5.74
CA ARG A 191 -20.60 3.78 7.16
C ARG A 191 -21.53 4.94 7.50
N GLU A 192 -22.40 4.74 8.47
CA GLU A 192 -23.22 5.81 9.04
C GLU A 192 -22.39 6.86 9.78
N ASP A 193 -21.22 6.45 10.32
CA ASP A 193 -20.33 7.30 11.13
C ASP A 193 -19.24 8.01 10.31
N TRP A 194 -19.43 8.22 9.01
CA TRP A 194 -18.42 8.89 8.18
C TRP A 194 -18.10 10.32 8.63
N GLU A 195 -19.06 10.99 9.30
CA GLU A 195 -18.89 12.30 9.93
C GLU A 195 -18.27 12.24 11.32
N ASN A 196 -17.97 11.05 11.84
CA ASN A 196 -17.40 10.88 13.17
C ASN A 196 -16.05 11.60 13.29
N ARG A 197 -15.96 12.51 14.26
CA ARG A 197 -14.79 13.37 14.49
C ARG A 197 -13.75 12.75 15.43
N ASP A 198 -14.01 11.60 16.01
CA ASP A 198 -13.02 10.91 16.83
C ASP A 198 -11.87 10.40 15.95
N PRO A 199 -10.62 10.90 16.15
CA PRO A 199 -9.46 10.45 15.38
C PRO A 199 -9.15 8.97 15.52
N LYS A 200 -9.66 8.32 16.59
CA LYS A 200 -9.44 6.89 16.86
C LYS A 200 -10.51 6.00 16.25
N ALA A 201 -11.74 6.48 16.15
CA ALA A 201 -12.88 5.72 15.64
C ALA A 201 -13.23 6.07 14.20
N GLY A 202 -12.96 7.30 13.74
CA GLY A 202 -13.30 7.76 12.40
C GLY A 202 -12.52 7.06 11.30
N ALA A 203 -13.21 6.64 10.24
CA ALA A 203 -12.59 6.05 9.05
C ALA A 203 -11.85 7.08 8.21
N MET A 204 -12.28 8.34 8.25
CA MET A 204 -11.71 9.46 7.50
C MET A 204 -10.94 10.38 8.42
N LYS A 205 -9.77 10.79 7.98
CA LYS A 205 -8.96 11.80 8.67
C LYS A 205 -9.57 13.19 8.46
N HIS A 206 -9.46 14.07 9.47
CA HIS A 206 -10.09 15.40 9.47
C HIS A 206 -9.70 16.25 8.26
N TRP A 207 -8.46 16.16 7.76
CA TRP A 207 -7.99 16.91 6.60
C TRP A 207 -8.56 16.43 5.26
N VAL A 208 -9.15 15.22 5.20
CA VAL A 208 -9.93 14.72 4.06
C VAL A 208 -11.40 15.02 4.27
N ARG A 209 -11.90 14.77 5.47
CA ARG A 209 -13.32 14.97 5.80
C ARG A 209 -13.76 16.44 5.71
N THR A 210 -12.97 17.37 6.26
CA THR A 210 -13.35 18.79 6.27
C THR A 210 -13.56 19.37 4.87
N PRO A 211 -12.68 19.18 3.89
CA PRO A 211 -12.97 19.59 2.51
C PRO A 211 -14.14 18.81 1.90
N LEU A 212 -14.29 17.51 2.20
CA LEU A 212 -15.43 16.72 1.72
C LEU A 212 -16.76 17.31 2.20
N GLU A 213 -16.89 17.62 3.49
CA GLU A 213 -18.08 18.26 4.08
C GLU A 213 -18.36 19.62 3.39
N ALA A 214 -17.33 20.38 3.06
CA ALA A 214 -17.47 21.66 2.36
C ALA A 214 -18.01 21.47 0.92
N GLU A 215 -17.52 20.49 0.18
CA GLU A 215 -17.99 20.16 -1.18
C GLU A 215 -19.45 19.67 -1.16
N VAL A 216 -19.81 18.84 -0.19
CA VAL A 216 -21.18 18.35 0.00
C VAL A 216 -22.12 19.53 0.34
N LYS A 217 -21.74 20.39 1.28
CA LYS A 217 -22.53 21.56 1.66
C LYS A 217 -22.72 22.55 0.51
N ALA A 218 -21.73 22.65 -0.37
CA ALA A 218 -21.81 23.49 -1.57
C ALA A 218 -22.61 22.85 -2.72
N GLY A 219 -23.09 21.62 -2.57
CA GLY A 219 -23.83 20.89 -3.59
C GLY A 219 -23.00 20.45 -4.81
N ARG A 220 -21.67 20.44 -4.67
CA ARG A 220 -20.77 20.01 -5.77
C ARG A 220 -20.44 18.52 -5.72
N LEU A 221 -20.63 17.87 -4.57
CA LEU A 221 -20.42 16.43 -4.35
C LEU A 221 -21.62 15.85 -3.60
N ASN A 222 -22.14 14.72 -4.07
CA ASN A 222 -23.19 14.00 -3.41
C ASN A 222 -22.63 12.86 -2.54
N VAL A 223 -23.22 12.65 -1.35
CA VAL A 223 -22.94 11.50 -0.50
C VAL A 223 -24.21 10.68 -0.36
N VAL A 224 -24.09 9.37 -0.56
CA VAL A 224 -25.18 8.41 -0.32
C VAL A 224 -24.70 7.32 0.64
N LEU A 225 -25.56 6.95 1.58
CA LEU A 225 -25.30 5.83 2.48
C LEU A 225 -25.87 4.55 1.86
N TYR A 226 -25.08 3.47 1.87
CA TYR A 226 -25.50 2.20 1.32
C TYR A 226 -25.12 1.04 2.25
N LYS A 227 -25.89 -0.04 2.17
CA LYS A 227 -25.63 -1.29 2.87
C LYS A 227 -24.93 -2.30 1.96
N HIS A 228 -25.42 -2.43 0.73
CA HIS A 228 -24.87 -3.32 -0.30
C HIS A 228 -24.87 -2.64 -1.66
N VAL A 229 -23.87 -2.94 -2.47
CA VAL A 229 -23.94 -2.73 -3.92
C VAL A 229 -24.49 -4.02 -4.51
N ASP A 230 -25.60 -3.93 -5.24
CA ASP A 230 -26.31 -5.11 -5.74
C ASP A 230 -25.80 -5.50 -7.13
N GLU A 231 -25.64 -4.54 -8.04
CA GLU A 231 -25.22 -4.77 -9.41
C GLU A 231 -24.63 -3.50 -10.03
N ILE A 232 -23.65 -3.68 -10.90
CA ILE A 232 -23.06 -2.62 -11.75
C ILE A 232 -23.43 -2.92 -13.19
N ARG A 233 -24.11 -1.98 -13.86
CA ARG A 233 -24.48 -2.06 -15.27
C ARG A 233 -23.70 -1.02 -16.08
N GLU A 234 -23.83 -1.02 -17.41
CA GLU A 234 -23.07 -0.12 -18.29
C GLU A 234 -23.26 1.37 -17.99
N SER A 235 -24.45 1.82 -17.58
CA SER A 235 -24.76 3.24 -17.35
C SER A 235 -25.22 3.55 -15.92
N GLU A 236 -25.32 2.56 -15.06
CA GLU A 236 -25.87 2.73 -13.71
C GLU A 236 -25.34 1.70 -12.72
N VAL A 237 -25.49 1.99 -11.44
CA VAL A 237 -25.26 1.05 -10.32
C VAL A 237 -26.50 1.01 -9.46
N THR A 238 -26.95 -0.18 -9.13
CA THR A 238 -28.00 -0.40 -8.14
C THR A 238 -27.38 -0.76 -6.80
N LEU A 239 -27.83 -0.10 -5.75
CA LEU A 239 -27.42 -0.37 -4.38
C LEU A 239 -28.64 -0.37 -3.43
N THR A 240 -28.51 -1.12 -2.35
CA THR A 240 -29.47 -1.16 -1.25
C THR A 240 -29.03 -0.17 -0.19
N THR A 241 -29.92 0.76 0.19
CA THR A 241 -29.68 1.76 1.24
C THR A 241 -29.70 1.15 2.65
N GLU A 242 -29.33 1.89 3.66
CA GLU A 242 -29.46 1.49 5.07
C GLU A 242 -30.89 1.15 5.47
N THR A 243 -31.88 1.83 4.87
CA THR A 243 -33.32 1.56 5.09
C THR A 243 -33.85 0.31 4.38
N GLY A 244 -33.01 -0.33 3.53
CA GLY A 244 -33.38 -1.50 2.74
C GLY A 244 -34.06 -1.16 1.40
N GLU A 245 -34.13 0.12 1.03
CA GLU A 245 -34.66 0.57 -0.25
C GLU A 245 -33.64 0.40 -1.37
N SER A 246 -34.12 0.06 -2.57
CA SER A 246 -33.26 0.03 -3.75
C SER A 246 -33.07 1.44 -4.32
N MET A 247 -31.82 1.80 -4.58
CA MET A 247 -31.44 3.06 -5.20
C MET A 247 -30.60 2.80 -6.44
N THR A 248 -30.91 3.51 -7.53
CA THR A 248 -30.12 3.43 -8.77
C THR A 248 -29.40 4.76 -9.02
N ILE A 249 -28.09 4.67 -9.26
CA ILE A 249 -27.21 5.83 -9.51
C ILE A 249 -26.66 5.72 -10.94
N LYS A 250 -27.00 6.68 -11.78
CA LYS A 250 -26.41 6.82 -13.11
C LYS A 250 -24.93 7.17 -13.01
N ASN A 251 -24.09 6.56 -13.86
CA ASN A 251 -22.67 6.84 -13.89
C ASN A 251 -22.03 6.43 -15.22
N ASP A 252 -20.97 7.15 -15.57
CA ASP A 252 -20.07 6.85 -16.69
C ASP A 252 -18.85 6.05 -16.23
N VAL A 253 -18.48 6.18 -14.94
CA VAL A 253 -17.33 5.54 -14.33
C VAL A 253 -17.62 5.16 -12.88
N VAL A 254 -17.04 4.06 -12.42
CA VAL A 254 -17.13 3.58 -11.05
C VAL A 254 -15.72 3.35 -10.49
N PHE A 255 -15.43 3.94 -9.32
CA PHE A 255 -14.22 3.66 -8.56
C PHE A 255 -14.59 2.84 -7.31
N VAL A 256 -14.17 1.59 -7.24
CA VAL A 256 -14.37 0.70 -6.09
C VAL A 256 -13.13 0.78 -5.21
N LEU A 257 -13.17 1.62 -4.16
CA LEU A 257 -12.06 1.94 -3.28
C LEU A 257 -12.36 1.47 -1.84
N VAL A 258 -12.64 0.19 -1.69
CA VAL A 258 -13.07 -0.45 -0.43
C VAL A 258 -11.92 -1.06 0.37
N GLY A 259 -10.69 -0.70 0.03
CA GLY A 259 -9.48 -1.15 0.69
C GLY A 259 -8.64 -2.11 -0.15
N SER A 260 -7.52 -2.54 0.41
CA SER A 260 -6.62 -3.53 -0.21
C SER A 260 -5.97 -4.40 0.85
N ASP A 261 -5.49 -5.56 0.41
CA ASP A 261 -4.80 -6.54 1.22
C ASP A 261 -3.36 -6.73 0.74
N ALA A 262 -2.50 -7.19 1.64
CA ALA A 262 -1.17 -7.68 1.28
C ALA A 262 -1.29 -9.03 0.57
N ASP A 263 -0.47 -9.28 -0.44
CA ASP A 263 -0.32 -10.62 -0.99
C ASP A 263 0.59 -11.48 -0.10
N LEU A 264 -0.01 -12.26 0.78
CA LEU A 264 0.69 -13.17 1.69
C LEU A 264 0.90 -14.57 1.10
N THR A 265 0.63 -14.78 -0.19
CA THR A 265 0.64 -16.10 -0.83
C THR A 265 2.00 -16.80 -0.71
N VAL A 266 3.08 -16.10 -0.98
CA VAL A 266 4.44 -16.65 -0.87
C VAL A 266 4.79 -16.99 0.57
N LEU A 267 4.47 -16.11 1.52
CA LEU A 267 4.69 -16.34 2.95
C LEU A 267 3.91 -17.56 3.47
N ARG A 268 2.63 -17.69 3.09
CA ARG A 268 1.80 -18.83 3.47
C ARG A 268 2.31 -20.15 2.89
N ARG A 269 2.76 -20.16 1.64
CA ARG A 269 3.39 -21.35 1.01
C ARG A 269 4.68 -21.76 1.72
N LEU A 270 5.44 -20.81 2.22
CA LEU A 270 6.65 -21.04 3.00
C LEU A 270 6.36 -21.55 4.43
N GLY A 271 5.08 -21.58 4.85
CA GLY A 271 4.66 -22.04 6.18
C GLY A 271 4.61 -20.93 7.24
N VAL A 272 4.69 -19.67 6.83
CA VAL A 272 4.49 -18.54 7.75
C VAL A 272 3.02 -18.49 8.16
N LYS A 273 2.77 -18.53 9.47
CA LYS A 273 1.44 -18.40 10.06
C LYS A 273 0.96 -16.95 9.93
N THR A 274 -0.35 -16.79 9.72
CA THR A 274 -1.01 -15.48 9.68
C THR A 274 -2.12 -15.43 10.70
N GLU A 275 -2.43 -14.23 11.21
CA GLU A 275 -3.52 -13.97 12.13
C GLU A 275 -4.32 -12.75 11.68
N PRO A 276 -5.59 -12.61 12.12
CA PRO A 276 -6.38 -11.43 11.82
C PRO A 276 -5.74 -10.17 12.39
N GLY A 277 -5.45 -9.20 11.52
CA GLY A 277 -5.02 -7.87 11.92
C GLY A 277 -6.19 -6.87 11.92
N LYS A 278 -5.92 -5.60 12.22
CA LYS A 278 -6.94 -4.55 12.28
C LYS A 278 -7.68 -4.33 10.95
N LEU A 279 -7.00 -4.46 9.83
CA LEU A 279 -7.56 -4.20 8.48
C LEU A 279 -7.43 -5.41 7.54
N THR A 280 -6.39 -6.21 7.70
CA THR A 280 -6.04 -7.36 6.86
C THR A 280 -5.29 -8.37 7.71
N ASP A 281 -5.17 -9.61 7.26
CA ASP A 281 -4.30 -10.60 7.88
C ASP A 281 -2.87 -10.09 7.96
N VAL A 282 -2.18 -10.42 9.04
CA VAL A 282 -0.78 -10.10 9.29
C VAL A 282 0.01 -11.37 9.58
N PRO A 283 1.31 -11.45 9.22
CA PRO A 283 2.13 -12.58 9.60
C PRO A 283 2.34 -12.63 11.12
N VAL A 284 2.43 -13.82 11.67
CA VAL A 284 2.86 -14.04 13.05
C VAL A 284 4.37 -13.92 13.11
N TYR A 285 4.89 -13.05 13.96
CA TYR A 285 6.32 -12.80 14.12
C TYR A 285 6.67 -12.39 15.56
N ASN A 286 7.92 -12.55 15.94
CA ASN A 286 8.44 -12.04 17.21
C ASN A 286 8.53 -10.50 17.15
N PRO A 287 7.92 -9.74 18.08
CA PRO A 287 7.90 -8.28 18.03
C PRO A 287 9.26 -7.61 18.28
N GLU A 288 10.25 -8.33 18.82
CA GLU A 288 11.59 -7.81 19.09
C GLU A 288 12.54 -8.05 17.91
N THR A 289 12.47 -9.24 17.29
CA THR A 289 13.36 -9.63 16.19
C THR A 289 12.73 -9.48 14.81
N PHE A 290 11.39 -9.41 14.74
CA PHE A 290 10.60 -9.44 13.51
C PHE A 290 10.80 -10.72 12.69
N GLU A 291 11.37 -11.77 13.28
CA GLU A 291 11.45 -13.09 12.71
C GLU A 291 10.10 -13.79 12.83
N THR A 292 9.69 -14.47 11.78
CA THR A 292 8.43 -15.23 11.75
C THR A 292 8.55 -16.57 12.49
N ASN A 293 7.49 -17.36 12.49
CA ASN A 293 7.57 -18.75 12.96
C ASN A 293 8.46 -19.65 12.07
N VAL A 294 8.84 -19.19 10.89
CA VAL A 294 9.83 -19.83 10.01
C VAL A 294 11.16 -19.14 10.22
N ARG A 295 12.11 -19.83 10.86
CA ARG A 295 13.43 -19.29 11.17
C ARG A 295 14.16 -18.82 9.93
N GLY A 296 14.80 -17.65 10.02
CA GLY A 296 15.50 -17.02 8.90
C GLY A 296 14.60 -16.18 7.96
N ILE A 297 13.29 -16.15 8.23
CA ILE A 297 12.32 -15.34 7.50
C ILE A 297 11.85 -14.19 8.38
N TYR A 298 12.12 -12.96 7.94
CA TYR A 298 11.82 -11.72 8.63
C TYR A 298 10.76 -10.90 7.87
N VAL A 299 10.07 -10.01 8.59
CA VAL A 299 9.02 -9.17 8.03
C VAL A 299 9.18 -7.72 8.48
N ALA A 300 8.94 -6.76 7.59
CA ALA A 300 8.96 -5.34 7.92
C ALA A 300 8.00 -4.55 7.01
N GLY A 301 7.42 -3.47 7.55
CA GLY A 301 6.61 -2.54 6.78
C GLY A 301 5.10 -2.72 6.99
N HIS A 302 4.32 -2.12 6.10
CA HIS A 302 2.90 -1.83 6.31
C HIS A 302 1.99 -3.08 6.42
N PHE A 303 2.43 -4.24 6.00
CA PHE A 303 1.68 -5.50 6.15
C PHE A 303 1.88 -6.20 7.50
N THR A 304 2.65 -5.59 8.40
CA THR A 304 2.81 -5.98 9.80
C THR A 304 1.86 -5.18 10.70
N HIS A 305 1.99 -5.33 12.02
CA HIS A 305 1.26 -4.48 12.97
C HIS A 305 1.69 -3.00 12.92
N SER A 306 2.86 -2.70 12.38
CA SER A 306 3.44 -1.34 12.27
C SER A 306 3.04 -0.68 10.96
N ARG A 307 1.93 0.09 10.97
CA ARG A 307 1.27 0.61 9.75
C ARG A 307 1.58 2.07 9.41
N HIS A 308 2.75 2.56 9.78
CA HIS A 308 3.18 3.92 9.44
C HIS A 308 4.49 3.89 8.66
N ILE A 309 4.68 4.82 7.72
CA ILE A 309 5.92 4.91 6.93
C ILE A 309 7.13 5.08 7.85
N LYS A 310 7.02 5.87 8.91
CA LYS A 310 8.08 6.04 9.91
C LYS A 310 8.54 4.70 10.48
N ALA A 311 7.61 3.87 10.96
CA ALA A 311 7.95 2.54 11.46
C ALA A 311 8.51 1.62 10.36
N ALA A 312 7.99 1.73 9.12
CA ALA A 312 8.54 0.99 7.99
C ALA A 312 10.01 1.34 7.71
N ILE A 313 10.42 2.58 7.98
CA ILE A 313 11.82 3.02 7.87
C ILE A 313 12.66 2.59 9.08
N ASP A 314 12.14 2.72 10.29
CA ASP A 314 12.90 2.51 11.53
C ASP A 314 13.10 1.03 11.87
N VAL A 315 12.10 0.18 11.63
CA VAL A 315 12.14 -1.25 11.98
C VAL A 315 13.29 -2.00 11.27
N PRO A 316 13.52 -1.89 9.95
CA PRO A 316 14.62 -2.59 9.29
C PRO A 316 16.00 -2.20 9.82
N ARG A 317 16.19 -0.97 10.31
CA ARG A 317 17.42 -0.50 10.94
C ARG A 317 17.73 -1.22 12.26
N GLN A 318 16.72 -1.83 12.87
CA GLN A 318 16.87 -2.66 14.07
C GLN A 318 17.06 -4.13 13.70
N ILE A 319 16.33 -4.63 12.73
CA ILE A 319 16.34 -6.04 12.30
C ILE A 319 17.67 -6.41 11.63
N VAL A 320 18.13 -5.62 10.67
CA VAL A 320 19.29 -5.98 9.83
C VAL A 320 20.58 -6.14 10.67
N PRO A 321 20.88 -5.29 11.66
CA PRO A 321 22.02 -5.54 12.57
C PRO A 321 21.89 -6.82 13.39
N LEU A 322 20.67 -7.28 13.73
CA LEU A 322 20.45 -8.57 14.40
C LEU A 322 20.77 -9.72 13.45
N ILE A 323 20.26 -9.67 12.21
CA ILE A 323 20.56 -10.64 11.15
C ILE A 323 22.08 -10.73 10.92
N ALA A 324 22.75 -9.59 10.81
CA ALA A 324 24.18 -9.53 10.56
C ALA A 324 24.99 -10.19 11.73
N ARG A 325 24.57 -9.99 12.97
CA ARG A 325 25.18 -10.67 14.12
C ARG A 325 25.00 -12.18 14.09
N GLU A 326 23.79 -12.66 13.79
CA GLU A 326 23.52 -14.09 13.66
C GLU A 326 24.32 -14.75 12.54
N LEU A 327 24.58 -14.05 11.44
CA LEU A 327 25.35 -14.57 10.32
C LEU A 327 26.87 -14.65 10.58
N ARG A 328 27.36 -13.84 11.52
CA ARG A 328 28.79 -13.82 11.93
C ARG A 328 29.12 -14.80 13.06
N GLY A 329 28.10 -15.37 13.73
CA GLY A 329 28.24 -16.29 14.87
C GLY A 329 28.38 -15.53 16.14
#